data_fe5d22bc14afe7dadb8c133262e11aff
#
_entry.id   fe5d22bc14afe7dadb8c133262e11aff
#
_cell.length_a   1.000
_cell.length_b   1.000
_cell.length_c   1.000
_cell.angle_alpha   90.00
_cell.angle_beta   90.00
_cell.angle_gamma   90.00
#
_symmetry.space_group_name_H-M   'P 1'
#
loop_
_entity.id
_entity.type
_entity.pdbx_description
1 polymer ?
#
loop_
_entity_poly.entity_id
_entity_poly.type
_entity_poly.pdbx_seq_one_letter_code
_entity_poly.pdbx_strand_id
1 'polypeptide(L)'
;MSGDKYEVAERVLHSINLNRGNLWEKISLFHEKIISIGGIEHECGKPQEKQLQEVAPIKQHIEGGFYTRELFMPKGAVIVSMIHKQQHPSFLLKGDVSYLLDNGEVNRITAPHTIFTQIGTQRVFVVHEDSVFADVYKTEAKTFEEAEADVYTMDYKEVINLLNKEKCQELHH
;
A
#
# COMPACT_ATOMS: atom_id res chain seq x y z
N MET A 1 13.61 22.92 -14.95
CA MET A 1 12.26 22.34 -15.17
C MET A 1 11.97 21.18 -14.18
N SER A 2 12.20 21.38 -12.88
CA SER A 2 11.95 20.38 -11.83
C SER A 2 10.68 20.60 -11.00
N GLY A 3 9.98 21.73 -11.22
CA GLY A 3 8.77 22.09 -10.47
C GLY A 3 7.51 21.26 -10.78
N ASP A 4 7.39 20.78 -12.01
CA ASP A 4 6.12 20.24 -12.53
C ASP A 4 5.71 18.87 -11.94
N LYS A 5 6.68 18.04 -11.59
CA LYS A 5 6.41 16.66 -11.07
C LYS A 5 6.01 16.65 -9.59
N TYR A 6 6.54 17.58 -8.81
CA TYR A 6 6.19 17.74 -7.39
C TYR A 6 4.76 18.27 -7.25
N GLU A 7 4.40 19.22 -8.11
CA GLU A 7 3.09 19.85 -8.12
C GLU A 7 1.93 18.88 -8.41
N VAL A 8 2.16 17.86 -9.28
CA VAL A 8 1.15 16.83 -9.56
C VAL A 8 0.92 15.94 -8.35
N ALA A 9 2.01 15.47 -7.71
CA ALA A 9 1.90 14.62 -6.53
C ALA A 9 1.20 15.35 -5.38
N GLU A 10 1.60 16.60 -5.12
CA GLU A 10 0.98 17.42 -4.08
C GLU A 10 -0.50 17.66 -4.38
N ARG A 11 -0.89 17.94 -5.61
CA ARG A 11 -2.30 18.11 -5.98
C ARG A 11 -3.12 16.85 -5.79
N VAL A 12 -2.61 15.68 -6.20
CA VAL A 12 -3.29 14.40 -6.00
C VAL A 12 -3.46 14.10 -4.52
N LEU A 13 -2.37 14.15 -3.74
CA LEU A 13 -2.41 13.83 -2.32
C LEU A 13 -3.18 14.89 -1.50
N HIS A 14 -3.09 16.16 -1.88
CA HIS A 14 -3.89 17.22 -1.27
C HIS A 14 -5.40 17.03 -1.50
N SER A 15 -5.80 16.54 -2.68
CA SER A 15 -7.21 16.28 -2.98
C SER A 15 -7.83 15.23 -2.04
N ILE A 16 -7.04 14.29 -1.55
CA ILE A 16 -7.46 13.31 -0.55
C ILE A 16 -7.70 14.00 0.79
N ASN A 17 -6.82 14.90 1.18
CA ASN A 17 -6.93 15.62 2.44
C ASN A 17 -8.15 16.58 2.52
N LEU A 18 -8.65 17.07 1.39
CA LEU A 18 -9.84 17.92 1.35
C LEU A 18 -11.13 17.16 1.69
N ASN A 19 -11.14 15.84 1.59
CA ASN A 19 -12.31 15.03 1.95
C ASN A 19 -12.53 15.05 3.46
N ARG A 20 -13.79 15.01 3.88
CA ARG A 20 -14.14 14.86 5.29
C ARG A 20 -13.96 13.42 5.75
N GLY A 21 -13.69 13.22 7.04
CA GLY A 21 -13.52 11.92 7.66
C GLY A 21 -12.07 11.61 8.07
N ASN A 22 -11.86 10.43 8.59
CA ASN A 22 -10.52 9.92 8.91
C ASN A 22 -9.75 9.55 7.61
N LEU A 23 -8.46 9.24 7.74
CA LEU A 23 -7.62 8.96 6.57
C LEU A 23 -8.13 7.76 5.76
N TRP A 24 -8.62 6.70 6.40
CA TRP A 24 -9.16 5.53 5.71
C TRP A 24 -10.39 5.87 4.86
N GLU A 25 -11.34 6.63 5.43
CA GLU A 25 -12.52 7.10 4.68
C GLU A 25 -12.11 7.94 3.45
N LYS A 26 -11.13 8.83 3.62
CA LYS A 26 -10.59 9.65 2.54
C LYS A 26 -9.96 8.81 1.43
N ILE A 27 -9.15 7.82 1.78
CA ILE A 27 -8.51 6.92 0.83
C ILE A 27 -9.55 6.04 0.13
N SER A 28 -10.56 5.54 0.85
CA SER A 28 -11.66 4.75 0.26
C SER A 28 -12.41 5.55 -0.81
N LEU A 29 -12.82 6.78 -0.50
CA LEU A 29 -13.48 7.65 -1.48
C LEU A 29 -12.60 7.96 -2.70
N PHE A 30 -11.31 8.14 -2.47
CA PHE A 30 -10.34 8.34 -3.55
C PHE A 30 -10.18 7.08 -4.41
N HIS A 31 -10.10 5.90 -3.79
CA HIS A 31 -10.03 4.62 -4.47
C HIS A 31 -11.26 4.38 -5.36
N GLU A 32 -12.47 4.55 -4.81
CA GLU A 32 -13.73 4.46 -5.57
C GLU A 32 -13.73 5.39 -6.78
N LYS A 33 -13.18 6.62 -6.61
CA LYS A 33 -13.06 7.57 -7.70
C LYS A 33 -12.10 7.08 -8.79
N ILE A 34 -10.95 6.53 -8.43
CA ILE A 34 -9.98 5.96 -9.38
C ILE A 34 -10.62 4.82 -10.17
N ILE A 35 -11.31 3.90 -9.51
CA ILE A 35 -12.01 2.79 -10.17
C ILE A 35 -13.11 3.32 -11.12
N SER A 36 -13.89 4.33 -10.70
CA SER A 36 -14.96 4.90 -11.54
C SER A 36 -14.47 5.54 -12.84
N ILE A 37 -13.20 5.92 -12.93
CA ILE A 37 -12.58 6.51 -14.13
C ILE A 37 -11.70 5.54 -14.92
N GLY A 38 -11.79 4.22 -14.63
CA GLY A 38 -11.08 3.17 -15.36
C GLY A 38 -9.79 2.70 -14.71
N GLY A 39 -9.60 2.95 -13.41
CA GLY A 39 -8.52 2.33 -12.64
C GLY A 39 -8.65 0.81 -12.60
N ILE A 40 -7.52 0.12 -12.46
CA ILE A 40 -7.45 -1.34 -12.39
C ILE A 40 -7.29 -1.73 -10.92
N GLU A 41 -8.11 -2.67 -10.46
CA GLU A 41 -8.08 -3.19 -9.09
C GLU A 41 -7.47 -4.59 -9.05
N HIS A 42 -6.65 -4.86 -8.03
CA HIS A 42 -6.24 -6.20 -7.66
C HIS A 42 -7.11 -6.71 -6.51
N GLU A 43 -7.82 -7.82 -6.74
CA GLU A 43 -8.60 -8.47 -5.70
C GLU A 43 -7.68 -9.29 -4.78
N CYS A 44 -7.67 -8.94 -3.50
CA CYS A 44 -6.83 -9.59 -2.47
C CYS A 44 -7.12 -11.11 -2.41
N GLY A 45 -6.08 -11.92 -2.38
CA GLY A 45 -6.20 -13.37 -2.34
C GLY A 45 -6.63 -14.00 -3.67
N LYS A 46 -6.55 -13.26 -4.77
CA LYS A 46 -6.80 -13.77 -6.12
C LYS A 46 -5.55 -13.63 -7.00
N PRO A 47 -5.39 -14.48 -8.01
CA PRO A 47 -4.34 -14.28 -9.00
C PRO A 47 -4.45 -12.90 -9.67
N GLN A 48 -3.31 -12.25 -9.87
CA GLN A 48 -3.27 -10.95 -10.54
C GLN A 48 -3.81 -11.05 -11.97
N GLU A 49 -4.76 -10.19 -12.33
CA GLU A 49 -5.30 -10.14 -13.69
C GLU A 49 -4.23 -9.78 -14.73
N LYS A 50 -4.38 -10.30 -15.96
CA LYS A 50 -3.40 -10.14 -17.04
C LYS A 50 -3.06 -8.67 -17.30
N GLN A 51 -4.06 -7.79 -17.35
CA GLN A 51 -3.86 -6.35 -17.60
C GLN A 51 -2.99 -5.72 -16.51
N LEU A 52 -3.20 -6.08 -15.25
CA LEU A 52 -2.40 -5.59 -14.13
C LEU A 52 -0.98 -6.16 -14.15
N GLN A 53 -0.82 -7.44 -14.54
CA GLN A 53 0.49 -8.08 -14.72
C GLN A 53 1.35 -7.36 -15.78
N GLU A 54 0.73 -6.82 -16.83
CA GLU A 54 1.44 -6.11 -17.88
C GLU A 54 1.93 -4.73 -17.45
N VAL A 55 1.17 -4.02 -16.62
CA VAL A 55 1.48 -2.63 -16.23
C VAL A 55 2.14 -2.49 -14.86
N ALA A 56 1.78 -3.33 -13.91
CA ALA A 56 2.27 -3.30 -12.53
C ALA A 56 2.48 -4.73 -11.99
N PRO A 57 3.41 -5.51 -12.56
CA PRO A 57 3.63 -6.90 -12.17
C PRO A 57 4.05 -7.03 -10.72
N ILE A 58 3.54 -8.09 -10.08
CA ILE A 58 3.89 -8.51 -8.73
C ILE A 58 4.79 -9.75 -8.83
N LYS A 59 5.89 -9.76 -8.08
CA LYS A 59 6.69 -10.94 -7.81
C LYS A 59 6.48 -11.39 -6.38
N GLN A 60 6.26 -12.67 -6.18
CA GLN A 60 5.94 -13.24 -4.87
C GLN A 60 6.83 -14.45 -4.58
N HIS A 61 7.24 -14.60 -3.31
CA HIS A 61 7.96 -15.78 -2.82
C HIS A 61 7.43 -16.14 -1.43
N ILE A 62 7.34 -17.45 -1.17
CA ILE A 62 7.09 -18.02 0.16
C ILE A 62 8.22 -19.00 0.45
N GLU A 63 9.07 -18.68 1.44
CA GLU A 63 10.17 -19.52 1.84
C GLU A 63 10.57 -19.25 3.29
N GLY A 64 10.94 -20.30 4.03
CA GLY A 64 11.49 -20.16 5.37
C GLY A 64 10.57 -19.49 6.40
N GLY A 65 9.24 -19.53 6.21
CA GLY A 65 8.27 -18.86 7.07
C GLY A 65 8.09 -17.38 6.76
N PHE A 66 8.56 -16.93 5.59
CA PHE A 66 8.37 -15.56 5.10
C PHE A 66 7.63 -15.54 3.77
N TYR A 67 6.78 -14.53 3.62
CA TYR A 67 6.18 -14.13 2.37
C TYR A 67 6.79 -12.79 1.94
N THR A 68 7.32 -12.72 0.74
CA THR A 68 7.80 -11.48 0.14
C THR A 68 6.98 -11.13 -1.09
N ARG A 69 6.67 -9.85 -1.23
CA ARG A 69 5.89 -9.31 -2.34
C ARG A 69 6.58 -8.06 -2.88
N GLU A 70 7.06 -8.15 -4.12
CA GLU A 70 7.62 -7.01 -4.84
C GLU A 70 6.60 -6.51 -5.85
N LEU A 71 6.27 -5.22 -5.77
CA LEU A 71 5.39 -4.52 -6.72
C LEU A 71 6.22 -3.60 -7.59
N PHE A 72 6.16 -3.79 -8.91
CA PHE A 72 6.61 -2.79 -9.85
C PHE A 72 5.56 -1.70 -10.00
N MET A 73 5.99 -0.45 -9.90
CA MET A 73 5.15 0.74 -9.99
C MET A 73 5.68 1.61 -11.14
N PRO A 74 4.96 1.75 -12.26
CA PRO A 74 5.42 2.53 -13.39
C PRO A 74 5.36 4.04 -13.09
N LYS A 75 6.31 4.78 -13.68
CA LYS A 75 6.35 6.24 -13.60
C LYS A 75 5.02 6.88 -14.01
N GLY A 76 4.56 7.83 -13.22
CA GLY A 76 3.30 8.54 -13.43
C GLY A 76 2.07 7.81 -12.88
N ALA A 77 2.24 6.59 -12.37
CA ALA A 77 1.13 5.88 -11.74
C ALA A 77 0.71 6.53 -10.40
N VAL A 78 -0.57 6.40 -10.10
CA VAL A 78 -1.14 6.62 -8.76
C VAL A 78 -1.66 5.27 -8.29
N ILE A 79 -1.14 4.80 -7.15
CA ILE A 79 -1.42 3.46 -6.64
C ILE A 79 -1.98 3.57 -5.23
N VAL A 80 -3.15 2.99 -5.02
CA VAL A 80 -3.76 2.81 -3.70
C VAL A 80 -3.40 1.41 -3.21
N SER A 81 -2.67 1.32 -2.09
CA SER A 81 -2.33 0.03 -1.49
C SER A 81 -3.55 -0.60 -0.81
N MET A 82 -3.51 -1.92 -0.62
CA MET A 82 -4.37 -2.58 0.37
C MET A 82 -4.00 -2.13 1.79
N ILE A 83 -4.86 -2.43 2.76
CA ILE A 83 -4.61 -2.17 4.18
C ILE A 83 -3.78 -3.33 4.73
N HIS A 84 -2.71 -3.01 5.44
CA HIS A 84 -1.80 -4.01 6.02
C HIS A 84 -2.34 -4.54 7.35
N LYS A 85 -2.41 -5.86 7.50
CA LYS A 85 -2.90 -6.56 8.71
C LYS A 85 -1.79 -6.93 9.68
N GLN A 86 -0.52 -6.82 9.27
CA GLN A 86 0.65 -7.14 10.08
C GLN A 86 1.66 -6.01 10.04
N GLN A 87 2.37 -5.82 11.14
CA GLN A 87 3.55 -4.97 11.19
C GLN A 87 4.72 -5.66 10.47
N HIS A 88 5.41 -4.94 9.59
CA HIS A 88 6.48 -5.53 8.77
C HIS A 88 7.43 -4.46 8.21
N PRO A 89 8.65 -4.85 7.82
CA PRO A 89 9.53 -3.99 7.04
C PRO A 89 9.08 -3.90 5.58
N SER A 90 9.11 -2.69 5.04
CA SER A 90 8.88 -2.38 3.64
C SER A 90 10.11 -1.67 3.06
N PHE A 91 10.42 -1.92 1.80
CA PHE A 91 11.62 -1.41 1.14
C PHE A 91 11.26 -0.78 -0.20
N LEU A 92 11.65 0.47 -0.41
CA LEU A 92 11.76 1.02 -1.75
C LEU A 92 13.11 0.61 -2.31
N LEU A 93 13.13 -0.41 -3.18
CA LEU A 93 14.36 -1.00 -3.74
C LEU A 93 14.90 -0.19 -4.92
N LYS A 94 13.99 0.47 -5.67
CA LYS A 94 14.30 1.29 -6.84
C LYS A 94 13.28 2.41 -6.96
N GLY A 95 13.71 3.56 -7.50
CA GLY A 95 12.84 4.65 -7.95
C GLY A 95 12.63 5.76 -6.92
N ASP A 96 11.55 6.51 -7.11
CA ASP A 96 11.21 7.73 -6.39
C ASP A 96 9.68 7.84 -6.31
N VAL A 97 9.14 7.96 -5.10
CA VAL A 97 7.70 8.01 -4.85
C VAL A 97 7.34 9.03 -3.79
N SER A 98 6.14 9.58 -3.88
CA SER A 98 5.52 10.35 -2.80
C SER A 98 4.31 9.61 -2.27
N TYR A 99 4.03 9.73 -0.96
CA TYR A 99 2.82 9.20 -0.34
C TYR A 99 2.35 10.09 0.82
N LEU A 100 1.08 9.93 1.19
CA LEU A 100 0.45 10.68 2.26
C LEU A 100 0.72 10.02 3.61
N LEU A 101 1.14 10.80 4.60
CA LEU A 101 1.24 10.39 6.00
C LEU A 101 -0.11 10.58 6.70
N ASP A 102 -0.28 9.90 7.85
CA ASP A 102 -1.50 9.96 8.66
C ASP A 102 -1.84 11.38 9.15
N ASN A 103 -0.82 12.23 9.32
CA ASN A 103 -0.97 13.64 9.70
C ASN A 103 -1.34 14.56 8.52
N GLY A 104 -1.46 14.01 7.30
CA GLY A 104 -1.78 14.75 6.08
C GLY A 104 -0.58 15.35 5.35
N GLU A 105 0.63 15.17 5.85
CA GLU A 105 1.84 15.60 5.16
C GLU A 105 2.21 14.65 4.02
N VAL A 106 2.79 15.20 2.97
CA VAL A 106 3.34 14.43 1.85
C VAL A 106 4.78 14.06 2.16
N ASN A 107 5.07 12.77 2.19
CA ASN A 107 6.42 12.25 2.30
C ASN A 107 6.91 11.79 0.93
N ARG A 108 8.10 12.23 0.52
CA ARG A 108 8.79 11.78 -0.69
C ARG A 108 10.04 11.00 -0.31
N ILE A 109 10.19 9.82 -0.87
CA ILE A 109 11.32 8.94 -0.65
C ILE A 109 11.95 8.51 -1.96
N THR A 110 13.27 8.37 -1.95
CA THR A 110 14.08 7.88 -3.06
C THR A 110 14.80 6.61 -2.63
N ALA A 111 14.87 5.62 -3.52
CA ALA A 111 15.54 4.35 -3.25
C ALA A 111 17.08 4.51 -3.09
N PRO A 112 17.74 3.68 -2.26
CA PRO A 112 17.13 2.69 -1.38
C PRO A 112 16.54 3.32 -0.11
N HIS A 113 15.35 2.89 0.31
CA HIS A 113 14.72 3.40 1.52
C HIS A 113 13.95 2.29 2.25
N THR A 114 14.04 2.28 3.58
CA THR A 114 13.35 1.31 4.43
C THR A 114 12.28 2.01 5.26
N ILE A 115 11.10 1.41 5.31
CA ILE A 115 9.96 1.87 6.12
C ILE A 115 9.55 0.72 7.03
N PHE A 116 9.16 1.02 8.27
CA PHE A 116 8.49 0.06 9.13
C PHE A 116 6.98 0.32 9.07
N THR A 117 6.26 -0.57 8.38
CA THR A 117 4.82 -0.44 8.14
C THR A 117 4.04 -0.99 9.33
N GLN A 118 3.11 -0.19 9.86
CA GLN A 118 2.26 -0.56 10.99
C GLN A 118 0.97 -1.23 10.53
N ILE A 119 0.31 -1.98 11.44
CA ILE A 119 -1.03 -2.52 11.20
C ILE A 119 -1.99 -1.36 10.93
N GLY A 120 -2.87 -1.56 9.94
CA GLY A 120 -3.84 -0.55 9.52
C GLY A 120 -3.29 0.48 8.54
N THR A 121 -2.01 0.44 8.22
CA THR A 121 -1.46 1.34 7.20
C THR A 121 -2.08 1.07 5.83
N GLN A 122 -2.52 2.14 5.17
CA GLN A 122 -2.90 2.17 3.77
C GLN A 122 -2.27 3.40 3.13
N ARG A 123 -1.66 3.26 1.95
CA ARG A 123 -0.96 4.36 1.29
C ARG A 123 -1.53 4.64 -0.09
N VAL A 124 -1.47 5.91 -0.47
CA VAL A 124 -1.64 6.34 -1.85
C VAL A 124 -0.27 6.81 -2.32
N PHE A 125 0.30 6.10 -3.28
CA PHE A 125 1.57 6.47 -3.89
C PHE A 125 1.36 7.29 -5.16
N VAL A 126 2.19 8.30 -5.34
CA VAL A 126 2.42 8.96 -6.63
C VAL A 126 3.83 8.64 -7.06
N VAL A 127 3.98 8.02 -8.23
CA VAL A 127 5.24 7.43 -8.70
C VAL A 127 5.96 8.41 -9.62
N HIS A 128 7.13 8.92 -9.21
CA HIS A 128 7.93 9.89 -9.97
C HIS A 128 8.87 9.23 -10.97
N GLU A 129 9.35 8.03 -10.67
CA GLU A 129 10.20 7.20 -11.53
C GLU A 129 9.78 5.74 -11.41
N ASP A 130 10.08 4.92 -12.41
CA ASP A 130 9.84 3.47 -12.34
C ASP A 130 10.41 2.90 -11.05
N SER A 131 9.55 2.40 -10.21
CA SER A 131 9.85 2.04 -8.83
C SER A 131 9.57 0.57 -8.56
N VAL A 132 10.31 0.01 -7.59
CA VAL A 132 10.06 -1.32 -7.05
C VAL A 132 9.92 -1.19 -5.55
N PHE A 133 8.77 -1.59 -5.04
CA PHE A 133 8.45 -1.60 -3.62
C PHE A 133 8.27 -3.04 -3.13
N ALA A 134 8.92 -3.40 -2.03
CA ALA A 134 8.90 -4.75 -1.49
C ALA A 134 8.42 -4.77 -0.04
N ASP A 135 7.54 -5.71 0.27
CA ASP A 135 7.08 -6.01 1.62
C ASP A 135 7.54 -7.41 2.04
N VAL A 136 7.87 -7.58 3.32
CA VAL A 136 8.31 -8.86 3.90
C VAL A 136 7.50 -9.19 5.14
N TYR A 137 6.75 -10.29 5.11
CA TYR A 137 5.87 -10.74 6.18
C TYR A 137 6.28 -12.09 6.74
N LYS A 138 5.98 -12.32 8.01
CA LYS A 138 5.94 -13.69 8.54
C LYS A 138 4.66 -14.37 8.09
N THR A 139 4.73 -15.63 7.68
CA THR A 139 3.57 -16.40 7.27
C THR A 139 3.77 -17.89 7.51
N GLU A 140 2.68 -18.61 7.74
CA GLU A 140 2.60 -20.07 7.70
C GLU A 140 1.85 -20.56 6.45
N ALA A 141 1.38 -19.63 5.62
CA ALA A 141 0.67 -19.90 4.38
C ALA A 141 1.51 -20.76 3.42
N LYS A 142 0.83 -21.54 2.59
CA LYS A 142 1.46 -22.42 1.60
C LYS A 142 1.25 -21.97 0.17
N THR A 143 0.30 -21.05 -0.05
CA THR A 143 0.00 -20.47 -1.35
C THR A 143 0.11 -18.94 -1.28
N PHE A 144 0.27 -18.28 -2.42
CA PHE A 144 0.32 -16.82 -2.49
C PHE A 144 -1.02 -16.20 -2.11
N GLU A 145 -2.13 -16.82 -2.49
CA GLU A 145 -3.48 -16.38 -2.19
C GLU A 145 -3.75 -16.40 -0.69
N GLU A 146 -3.35 -17.48 0.00
CA GLU A 146 -3.43 -17.58 1.46
C GLU A 146 -2.57 -16.50 2.12
N ALA A 147 -1.32 -16.33 1.68
CA ALA A 147 -0.40 -15.33 2.23
C ALA A 147 -0.95 -13.90 2.04
N GLU A 148 -1.47 -13.55 0.87
CA GLU A 148 -2.10 -12.26 0.63
C GLU A 148 -3.32 -12.05 1.56
N ALA A 149 -4.20 -13.04 1.68
CA ALA A 149 -5.35 -12.96 2.57
C ALA A 149 -4.96 -12.82 4.05
N ASP A 150 -3.82 -13.37 4.46
CA ASP A 150 -3.30 -13.23 5.83
C ASP A 150 -2.77 -11.83 6.13
N VAL A 151 -2.16 -11.16 5.14
CA VAL A 151 -1.41 -9.91 5.37
C VAL A 151 -2.12 -8.65 4.88
N TYR A 152 -3.14 -8.78 4.00
CA TYR A 152 -3.87 -7.65 3.45
C TYR A 152 -5.38 -7.78 3.62
N THR A 153 -6.06 -6.63 3.60
CA THR A 153 -7.52 -6.52 3.52
C THR A 153 -7.91 -5.20 2.88
N MET A 154 -9.16 -5.09 2.42
CA MET A 154 -9.84 -3.83 2.10
C MET A 154 -10.95 -3.52 3.10
N ASP A 155 -11.18 -4.38 4.11
CA ASP A 155 -12.19 -4.17 5.15
C ASP A 155 -11.60 -3.50 6.39
N TYR A 156 -11.91 -2.22 6.57
CA TYR A 156 -11.51 -1.44 7.74
C TYR A 156 -12.02 -2.02 9.07
N LYS A 157 -13.15 -2.72 9.08
CA LYS A 157 -13.69 -3.33 10.30
C LYS A 157 -12.81 -4.47 10.79
N GLU A 158 -12.25 -5.24 9.85
CA GLU A 158 -11.26 -6.28 10.18
C GLU A 158 -10.06 -5.69 10.89
N VAL A 159 -9.53 -4.58 10.36
CA VAL A 159 -8.36 -3.88 10.95
C VAL A 159 -8.66 -3.31 12.33
N ILE A 160 -9.82 -2.66 12.51
CA ILE A 160 -10.24 -2.14 13.83
C ILE A 160 -10.29 -3.27 14.86
N ASN A 161 -10.81 -4.45 14.48
CA ASN A 161 -10.86 -5.61 15.37
C ASN A 161 -9.47 -6.12 15.72
N LEU A 162 -8.52 -6.13 14.78
CA LEU A 162 -7.12 -6.50 15.03
C LEU A 162 -6.46 -5.53 16.02
N LEU A 163 -6.56 -4.22 15.80
CA LEU A 163 -6.00 -3.19 16.67
C LEU A 163 -6.58 -3.24 18.10
N ASN A 164 -7.87 -3.54 18.23
CA ASN A 164 -8.49 -3.70 19.53
C ASN A 164 -7.98 -4.94 20.28
N LYS A 165 -7.72 -6.04 19.58
CA LYS A 165 -7.13 -7.26 20.18
C LYS A 165 -5.71 -7.01 20.68
N GLU A 166 -4.87 -6.31 19.92
CA GLU A 166 -3.50 -5.96 20.34
C GLU A 166 -3.51 -5.12 21.60
N LYS A 167 -4.33 -4.06 21.68
CA LYS A 167 -4.46 -3.22 22.88
C LYS A 167 -4.89 -4.02 24.11
N CYS A 168 -5.77 -5.01 23.95
CA CYS A 168 -6.17 -5.87 25.08
C CYS A 168 -5.03 -6.78 25.54
N GLN A 169 -4.14 -7.22 24.67
CA GLN A 169 -2.99 -8.05 25.03
C GLN A 169 -1.91 -7.25 25.77
N GLU A 170 -1.65 -6.00 25.36
CA GLU A 170 -0.70 -5.11 26.04
C GLU A 170 -1.10 -4.72 27.46
N LEU A 171 -2.42 -4.68 27.75
CA LEU A 171 -2.93 -4.35 29.10
C LEU A 171 -2.85 -5.53 30.10
N HIS A 172 -2.48 -6.71 29.64
CA HIS A 172 -2.40 -7.93 30.47
C HIS A 172 -0.96 -8.42 30.70
N HIS A 173 0.03 -7.64 30.30
CA HIS A 173 1.45 -7.79 30.59
C HIS A 173 1.98 -6.62 31.43
#